data_ed1ca16fc0f1ac755503bab28cd19a56
#
_entry.id   ed1ca16fc0f1ac755503bab28cd19a56
#
_cell.length_a   1.000
_cell.length_b   1.000
_cell.length_c   1.000
_cell.angle_alpha   90.00
_cell.angle_beta   90.00
_cell.angle_gamma   90.00
#
_symmetry.space_group_name_H-M   'P 1'
#
loop_
_entity.id
_entity.type
_entity.pdbx_description
1 polymer ?
#
loop_
_entity_poly.entity_id
_entity_poly.type
_entity_poly.pdbx_seq_one_letter_code
_entity_poly.pdbx_strand_id
1 'polypeptide(L)'
;MLNTKNKFMKTILFISTITLLLSCSNSQNSNSTISIDLDASKSISINNIFSKMEIIPLETNEKSIIQNIDKIIEYQSFIYILDRRQKAVLIFDSHGKFISKINTIGRAPDEFYLLEDIVINRFANTLECLDPMGKILTYSLQGQYQSSIYLPHPPMAYHYLHILNQDSILLYTNPTKYNDYTFRIFSRQQDTFVSQFMKQKKIINGECRQPIQVYKDSIYFTQAFSNEIYKISNDTLLPAYQWDFGKYTYNLSKMKFPDLTNPEEQIKFYKEVMYSSKIPYTLGFNSQNDRYLFCSLFMKNKILNILYDKTTKRKVVFSKSKEDIGLYPLYMDNNKIIGITDETLVPLEPLENTQNIEIIKKEIIYTLTDYSNPILIKYIFK
;
A
#
# COMPACT_ATOMS: atom_id res chain seq x y z
N MET A 1 23.68 73.22 -5.04
CA MET A 1 23.85 72.11 -4.11
C MET A 1 22.64 71.21 -4.02
N LEU A 2 21.64 71.28 -4.89
CA LEU A 2 20.40 70.44 -4.83
C LEU A 2 20.37 69.33 -5.87
N ASN A 3 21.33 69.26 -6.80
CA ASN A 3 21.26 68.26 -7.90
C ASN A 3 22.06 66.97 -7.67
N THR A 4 22.90 66.93 -6.67
CA THR A 4 23.72 65.75 -6.35
C THR A 4 23.03 64.75 -5.42
N LYS A 5 22.10 65.21 -4.55
CA LYS A 5 21.34 64.35 -3.65
C LYS A 5 20.30 63.47 -4.36
N ASN A 6 19.69 63.99 -5.44
CA ASN A 6 18.69 63.24 -6.22
C ASN A 6 19.28 62.12 -7.09
N LYS A 7 20.55 62.25 -7.47
CA LYS A 7 21.21 61.19 -8.26
C LYS A 7 21.64 60.00 -7.37
N PHE A 8 22.06 60.31 -6.16
CA PHE A 8 22.44 59.26 -5.19
C PHE A 8 21.22 58.45 -4.65
N MET A 9 20.10 59.14 -4.45
CA MET A 9 18.85 58.50 -4.02
C MET A 9 18.22 57.60 -5.10
N LYS A 10 18.34 58.01 -6.40
CA LYS A 10 17.89 57.17 -7.53
C LYS A 10 18.78 55.95 -7.74
N THR A 11 20.07 56.04 -7.50
CA THR A 11 21.01 54.90 -7.62
C THR A 11 20.82 53.89 -6.48
N ILE A 12 20.54 54.35 -5.28
CA ILE A 12 20.25 53.47 -4.13
C ILE A 12 18.89 52.77 -4.31
N LEU A 13 17.90 53.45 -4.89
CA LEU A 13 16.59 52.83 -5.19
C LEU A 13 16.68 51.77 -6.30
N PHE A 14 17.59 51.94 -7.26
CA PHE A 14 17.79 50.98 -8.35
C PHE A 14 18.59 49.75 -7.91
N ILE A 15 19.51 49.87 -6.99
CA ILE A 15 20.27 48.75 -6.40
C ILE A 15 19.40 47.94 -5.42
N SER A 16 18.48 48.60 -4.71
CA SER A 16 17.51 47.94 -3.83
C SER A 16 16.47 47.10 -4.60
N THR A 17 16.11 47.48 -5.82
CA THR A 17 15.14 46.74 -6.64
C THR A 17 15.76 45.55 -7.37
N ILE A 18 17.06 45.56 -7.61
CA ILE A 18 17.77 44.44 -8.26
C ILE A 18 18.06 43.30 -7.28
N THR A 19 18.23 43.59 -5.98
CA THR A 19 18.42 42.56 -4.96
C THR A 19 17.15 41.80 -4.56
N LEU A 20 15.96 42.31 -4.92
CA LEU A 20 14.68 41.62 -4.65
C LEU A 20 14.25 40.67 -5.79
N LEU A 21 14.96 40.66 -6.92
CA LEU A 21 14.65 39.77 -8.05
C LEU A 21 15.50 38.47 -8.09
N LEU A 22 16.44 38.31 -7.15
CA LEU A 22 17.26 37.08 -7.06
C LEU A 22 16.84 36.12 -5.97
N SER A 23 15.69 36.36 -5.33
CA SER A 23 15.12 35.45 -4.31
C SER A 23 13.96 34.62 -4.83
N CYS A 24 13.83 34.38 -6.13
CA CYS A 24 13.14 33.23 -6.65
C CYS A 24 14.13 32.05 -6.61
N SER A 25 14.36 31.52 -5.45
CA SER A 25 14.80 30.13 -5.36
C SER A 25 13.70 29.30 -6.01
N ASN A 26 13.92 28.89 -7.25
CA ASN A 26 13.27 27.72 -7.79
C ASN A 26 13.50 26.58 -6.79
N SER A 27 12.57 26.40 -5.88
CA SER A 27 12.34 25.08 -5.30
C SER A 27 11.76 24.22 -6.43
N GLN A 28 12.60 23.91 -7.43
CA GLN A 28 12.37 22.69 -8.19
C GLN A 28 12.35 21.59 -7.12
N ASN A 29 11.16 21.11 -6.80
CA ASN A 29 10.97 19.79 -6.25
C ASN A 29 11.58 18.84 -7.27
N SER A 30 12.89 18.66 -7.21
CA SER A 30 13.57 17.64 -7.96
C SER A 30 13.07 16.33 -7.38
N ASN A 31 12.13 15.70 -8.09
CA ASN A 31 11.72 14.33 -7.78
C ASN A 31 13.00 13.53 -7.58
N SER A 32 13.20 12.99 -6.39
CA SER A 32 14.37 12.18 -6.14
C SER A 32 14.23 10.89 -6.93
N THR A 33 14.94 10.78 -8.04
CA THR A 33 15.01 9.57 -8.85
C THR A 33 15.97 8.59 -8.18
N ILE A 34 15.51 7.38 -7.91
CA ILE A 34 16.27 6.32 -7.26
C ILE A 34 16.52 5.22 -8.28
N SER A 35 17.70 5.19 -8.84
CA SER A 35 18.12 4.18 -9.81
C SER A 35 18.32 2.82 -9.14
N ILE A 36 17.71 1.77 -9.69
CA ILE A 36 17.75 0.39 -9.20
C ILE A 36 18.14 -0.54 -10.35
N ASP A 37 19.14 -1.33 -10.15
CA ASP A 37 19.48 -2.42 -11.07
C ASP A 37 18.74 -3.70 -10.66
N LEU A 38 17.68 -4.05 -11.40
CA LEU A 38 16.89 -5.24 -11.14
C LEU A 38 17.61 -6.54 -11.49
N ASP A 39 18.65 -6.50 -12.32
CA ASP A 39 19.46 -7.67 -12.65
C ASP A 39 20.52 -7.97 -11.57
N ALA A 40 20.81 -7.02 -10.70
CA ALA A 40 21.74 -7.17 -9.57
C ALA A 40 21.11 -7.87 -8.34
N SER A 41 19.97 -8.56 -8.51
CA SER A 41 19.34 -9.31 -7.43
C SER A 41 20.30 -10.34 -6.83
N LYS A 42 20.49 -10.26 -5.51
CA LYS A 42 21.38 -11.15 -4.75
C LYS A 42 20.65 -11.66 -3.51
N SER A 43 20.89 -12.92 -3.16
CA SER A 43 20.50 -13.40 -1.83
C SER A 43 21.21 -12.57 -0.75
N ILE A 44 20.44 -12.07 0.19
CA ILE A 44 20.93 -11.34 1.37
C ILE A 44 20.56 -12.10 2.62
N SER A 45 21.40 -12.06 3.64
CA SER A 45 21.00 -12.57 4.95
C SER A 45 19.93 -11.65 5.55
N ILE A 46 18.87 -12.24 6.08
CA ILE A 46 17.80 -11.56 6.83
C ILE A 46 18.42 -10.70 7.93
N ASN A 47 19.42 -11.21 8.61
CA ASN A 47 20.12 -10.51 9.69
C ASN A 47 20.86 -9.24 9.26
N ASN A 48 21.01 -8.96 7.96
CA ASN A 48 21.59 -7.70 7.50
C ASN A 48 20.62 -6.51 7.57
N ILE A 49 19.32 -6.79 7.60
CA ILE A 49 18.25 -5.78 7.58
C ILE A 49 17.42 -5.83 8.84
N PHE A 50 17.09 -7.03 9.29
CA PHE A 50 16.18 -7.25 10.40
C PHE A 50 16.95 -7.69 11.66
N SER A 51 16.50 -7.22 12.80
CA SER A 51 17.04 -7.59 14.11
C SER A 51 16.45 -8.90 14.62
N LYS A 52 15.19 -9.20 14.21
CA LYS A 52 14.42 -10.33 14.68
C LYS A 52 13.38 -10.73 13.64
N MET A 53 13.05 -12.02 13.59
CA MET A 53 11.85 -12.54 12.93
C MET A 53 10.94 -13.21 13.97
N GLU A 54 9.64 -12.97 13.85
CA GLU A 54 8.60 -13.66 14.63
C GLU A 54 7.72 -14.45 13.67
N ILE A 55 7.63 -15.75 13.89
CA ILE A 55 6.81 -16.67 13.10
C ILE A 55 5.52 -16.93 13.87
N ILE A 56 4.38 -16.59 13.28
CA ILE A 56 3.08 -16.64 13.93
C ILE A 56 2.16 -17.55 13.11
N PRO A 57 1.97 -18.80 13.53
CA PRO A 57 0.95 -19.66 12.94
C PRO A 57 -0.44 -19.13 13.31
N LEU A 58 -1.30 -18.99 12.31
CA LEU A 58 -2.69 -18.61 12.54
C LEU A 58 -3.51 -19.84 12.91
N GLU A 59 -4.31 -19.74 13.96
CA GLU A 59 -5.20 -20.82 14.39
C GLU A 59 -6.11 -21.25 13.25
N THR A 60 -6.18 -22.58 13.02
CA THR A 60 -7.00 -23.19 11.99
C THR A 60 -8.14 -23.97 12.63
N ASN A 61 -9.38 -23.58 12.37
CA ASN A 61 -10.59 -24.29 12.69
C ASN A 61 -11.67 -23.95 11.66
N GLU A 62 -12.81 -24.60 11.68
CA GLU A 62 -13.89 -24.41 10.70
C GLU A 62 -14.32 -22.94 10.52
N LYS A 63 -14.20 -22.10 11.55
CA LYS A 63 -14.58 -20.68 11.52
C LYS A 63 -13.45 -19.76 11.07
N SER A 64 -12.19 -20.19 11.22
CA SER A 64 -11.00 -19.35 11.01
C SER A 64 -10.26 -19.62 9.70
N ILE A 65 -10.72 -20.56 8.86
CA ILE A 65 -10.06 -20.88 7.57
C ILE A 65 -9.98 -19.63 6.69
N ILE A 66 -8.77 -19.34 6.21
CA ILE A 66 -8.44 -18.26 5.29
C ILE A 66 -8.30 -18.86 3.89
N GLN A 67 -8.98 -18.27 2.89
CA GLN A 67 -8.84 -18.66 1.48
C GLN A 67 -7.86 -17.77 0.73
N ASN A 68 -7.80 -16.48 1.09
CA ASN A 68 -6.87 -15.54 0.53
C ASN A 68 -6.57 -14.42 1.52
N ILE A 69 -5.36 -13.87 1.47
CA ILE A 69 -5.00 -12.69 2.24
C ILE A 69 -4.86 -11.51 1.28
N ASP A 70 -5.89 -10.66 1.23
CA ASP A 70 -5.89 -9.46 0.40
C ASP A 70 -5.26 -8.27 1.11
N LYS A 71 -5.52 -8.14 2.41
CA LYS A 71 -4.95 -7.08 3.26
C LYS A 71 -4.78 -7.56 4.70
N ILE A 72 -3.73 -7.10 5.33
CA ILE A 72 -3.50 -7.26 6.77
C ILE A 72 -3.42 -5.88 7.41
N ILE A 73 -4.04 -5.75 8.59
CA ILE A 73 -3.84 -4.61 9.48
C ILE A 73 -3.51 -5.17 10.85
N GLU A 74 -2.43 -4.70 11.45
CA GLU A 74 -2.15 -4.92 12.86
C GLU A 74 -2.44 -3.63 13.62
N TYR A 75 -3.30 -3.74 14.61
CA TYR A 75 -3.66 -2.60 15.45
C TYR A 75 -3.94 -3.07 16.89
N GLN A 76 -3.30 -2.41 17.85
CA GLN A 76 -3.31 -2.81 19.25
C GLN A 76 -2.86 -4.29 19.37
N SER A 77 -3.71 -5.14 19.94
CA SER A 77 -3.43 -6.58 20.14
C SER A 77 -4.12 -7.46 19.11
N PHE A 78 -4.60 -6.90 17.99
CA PHE A 78 -5.34 -7.62 16.98
C PHE A 78 -4.66 -7.61 15.62
N ILE A 79 -4.86 -8.70 14.88
CA ILE A 79 -4.49 -8.85 13.47
C ILE A 79 -5.80 -9.03 12.70
N TYR A 80 -6.10 -8.10 11.79
CA TYR A 80 -7.26 -8.14 10.91
C TYR A 80 -6.82 -8.61 9.54
N ILE A 81 -7.48 -9.64 9.01
CA ILE A 81 -7.20 -10.21 7.69
C ILE A 81 -8.45 -10.03 6.83
N LEU A 82 -8.32 -9.25 5.77
CA LEU A 82 -9.32 -9.17 4.72
C LEU A 82 -9.14 -10.36 3.78
N ASP A 83 -10.20 -11.12 3.63
CA ASP A 83 -10.33 -12.20 2.65
C ASP A 83 -11.51 -11.89 1.72
N ARG A 84 -11.24 -11.22 0.58
CA ARG A 84 -12.26 -10.82 -0.39
C ARG A 84 -12.92 -12.03 -1.03
N ARG A 85 -12.20 -13.13 -1.15
CA ARG A 85 -12.73 -14.36 -1.76
C ARG A 85 -13.87 -14.96 -0.93
N GLN A 86 -13.75 -14.92 0.40
CA GLN A 86 -14.81 -15.33 1.33
C GLN A 86 -15.77 -14.19 1.67
N LYS A 87 -15.48 -12.95 1.24
CA LYS A 87 -16.17 -11.76 1.70
C LYS A 87 -16.15 -11.69 3.23
N ALA A 88 -14.99 -11.73 3.81
CA ALA A 88 -14.84 -11.82 5.27
C ALA A 88 -13.68 -10.99 5.80
N VAL A 89 -13.83 -10.53 7.04
CA VAL A 89 -12.70 -10.12 7.88
C VAL A 89 -12.52 -11.13 8.97
N LEU A 90 -11.34 -11.73 9.05
CA LEU A 90 -10.97 -12.61 10.14
C LEU A 90 -10.11 -11.81 11.14
N ILE A 91 -10.44 -11.94 12.42
CA ILE A 91 -9.77 -11.22 13.50
C ILE A 91 -9.05 -12.23 14.37
N PHE A 92 -7.74 -12.04 14.53
CA PHE A 92 -6.88 -12.83 15.39
C PHE A 92 -6.25 -11.93 16.45
N ASP A 93 -5.81 -12.53 17.57
CA ASP A 93 -4.92 -11.83 18.49
C ASP A 93 -3.48 -11.75 17.95
N SER A 94 -2.61 -11.03 18.65
CA SER A 94 -1.20 -10.85 18.26
C SER A 94 -0.38 -12.15 18.21
N HIS A 95 -0.90 -13.24 18.78
CA HIS A 95 -0.28 -14.56 18.80
C HIS A 95 -0.92 -15.54 17.82
N GLY A 96 -1.81 -15.07 16.94
CA GLY A 96 -2.46 -15.88 15.92
C GLY A 96 -3.66 -16.69 16.40
N LYS A 97 -4.18 -16.45 17.62
CA LYS A 97 -5.41 -17.10 18.11
C LYS A 97 -6.62 -16.44 17.48
N PHE A 98 -7.56 -17.22 16.96
CA PHE A 98 -8.79 -16.73 16.36
C PHE A 98 -9.71 -16.08 17.40
N ILE A 99 -10.23 -14.89 17.08
CA ILE A 99 -11.15 -14.14 17.94
C ILE A 99 -12.55 -14.12 17.34
N SER A 100 -12.71 -13.64 16.09
CA SER A 100 -14.01 -13.52 15.45
C SER A 100 -13.89 -13.41 13.94
N LYS A 101 -15.04 -13.51 13.26
CA LYS A 101 -15.19 -13.37 11.81
C LYS A 101 -16.38 -12.48 11.49
N ILE A 102 -16.17 -11.48 10.64
CA ILE A 102 -17.24 -10.65 10.06
C ILE A 102 -17.50 -11.17 8.65
N ASN A 103 -18.68 -11.70 8.40
CA ASN A 103 -19.09 -12.23 7.08
C ASN A 103 -20.61 -12.16 6.86
N THR A 104 -21.25 -11.13 7.35
CA THR A 104 -22.70 -10.88 7.19
C THR A 104 -23.01 -10.41 5.78
N ILE A 105 -23.32 -11.36 4.89
CA ILE A 105 -23.56 -11.11 3.48
C ILE A 105 -25.06 -10.92 3.23
N GLY A 106 -25.42 -9.79 2.61
CA GLY A 106 -26.80 -9.46 2.28
C GLY A 106 -27.00 -7.99 1.95
N ARG A 107 -28.24 -7.48 2.17
CA ARG A 107 -28.64 -6.09 1.85
C ARG A 107 -29.14 -5.31 3.05
N ALA A 108 -29.24 -5.93 4.22
CA ALA A 108 -29.65 -5.24 5.44
C ALA A 108 -28.61 -4.16 5.85
N PRO A 109 -28.95 -3.25 6.75
CA PRO A 109 -28.03 -2.20 7.19
C PRO A 109 -26.70 -2.72 7.73
N ASP A 110 -26.71 -3.85 8.41
CA ASP A 110 -25.56 -4.54 9.01
C ASP A 110 -24.89 -5.58 8.08
N GLU A 111 -25.38 -5.71 6.84
CA GLU A 111 -24.89 -6.65 5.83
C GLU A 111 -24.17 -5.92 4.70
N PHE A 112 -23.22 -6.58 4.04
CA PHE A 112 -22.56 -6.12 2.81
C PHE A 112 -22.76 -7.12 1.66
N TYR A 113 -22.83 -6.62 0.44
CA TYR A 113 -22.93 -7.49 -0.74
C TYR A 113 -21.56 -8.00 -1.16
N LEU A 114 -20.57 -7.14 -1.14
CA LEU A 114 -19.16 -7.43 -1.37
C LEU A 114 -18.34 -6.77 -0.25
N LEU A 115 -17.14 -7.25 -0.07
CA LEU A 115 -16.19 -6.66 0.86
C LEU A 115 -14.89 -6.38 0.11
N GLU A 116 -14.55 -5.11 -0.06
CA GLU A 116 -13.45 -4.68 -0.93
C GLU A 116 -12.25 -4.18 -0.13
N ASP A 117 -12.46 -3.43 0.94
CA ASP A 117 -11.37 -2.90 1.76
C ASP A 117 -11.76 -2.77 3.23
N ILE A 118 -10.76 -2.71 4.08
CA ILE A 118 -10.89 -2.46 5.51
C ILE A 118 -9.90 -1.41 5.98
N VAL A 119 -10.26 -0.65 6.99
CA VAL A 119 -9.38 0.32 7.65
C VAL A 119 -9.68 0.44 9.13
N ILE A 120 -8.68 0.76 9.93
CA ILE A 120 -8.89 1.19 11.31
C ILE A 120 -9.11 2.69 11.35
N ASN A 121 -10.27 3.08 11.84
CA ASN A 121 -10.55 4.46 12.21
C ASN A 121 -9.96 4.72 13.60
N ARG A 122 -8.77 5.30 13.63
CA ARG A 122 -8.05 5.57 14.88
C ARG A 122 -8.70 6.68 15.72
N PHE A 123 -9.52 7.53 15.11
CA PHE A 123 -10.23 8.61 15.82
C PHE A 123 -11.42 8.07 16.62
N ALA A 124 -12.10 7.06 16.07
CA ALA A 124 -13.25 6.41 16.73
C ALA A 124 -12.87 5.08 17.41
N ASN A 125 -11.66 4.58 17.19
CA ASN A 125 -11.19 3.26 17.64
C ASN A 125 -12.10 2.12 17.15
N THR A 126 -12.39 2.12 15.85
CA THR A 126 -13.29 1.16 15.19
C THR A 126 -12.64 0.56 13.94
N LEU A 127 -13.18 -0.57 13.50
CA LEU A 127 -12.88 -1.16 12.19
C LEU A 127 -13.97 -0.71 11.21
N GLU A 128 -13.57 -0.18 10.07
CA GLU A 128 -14.49 0.17 8.99
C GLU A 128 -14.27 -0.73 7.78
N CYS A 129 -15.37 -1.23 7.23
CA CYS A 129 -15.43 -2.15 6.10
C CYS A 129 -16.12 -1.49 4.92
N LEU A 130 -15.49 -1.56 3.74
CA LEU A 130 -15.99 -0.97 2.51
C LEU A 130 -16.69 -2.02 1.64
N ASP A 131 -17.99 -1.81 1.41
CA ASP A 131 -18.69 -2.44 0.29
C ASP A 131 -18.48 -1.54 -0.96
N PRO A 132 -17.95 -2.07 -2.07
CA PRO A 132 -17.66 -1.29 -3.27
C PRO A 132 -18.90 -0.66 -3.91
N MET A 133 -20.11 -1.13 -3.53
CA MET A 133 -21.38 -0.55 -3.97
C MET A 133 -21.74 0.74 -3.25
N GLY A 134 -20.86 1.26 -2.40
CA GLY A 134 -21.05 2.55 -1.74
C GLY A 134 -21.61 2.46 -0.33
N LYS A 135 -21.23 1.44 0.43
CA LYS A 135 -21.58 1.32 1.85
C LYS A 135 -20.33 1.16 2.69
N ILE A 136 -20.25 1.87 3.78
CA ILE A 136 -19.19 1.71 4.79
C ILE A 136 -19.85 1.25 6.08
N LEU A 137 -19.45 0.07 6.55
CA LEU A 137 -19.96 -0.52 7.79
C LEU A 137 -18.90 -0.33 8.89
N THR A 138 -19.34 0.07 10.06
CA THR A 138 -18.50 0.29 11.23
C THR A 138 -18.71 -0.82 12.25
N TYR A 139 -17.61 -1.39 12.71
CA TYR A 139 -17.57 -2.45 13.72
C TYR A 139 -16.67 -2.05 14.89
N SER A 140 -16.93 -2.63 16.07
CA SER A 140 -15.94 -2.60 17.15
C SER A 140 -14.64 -3.32 16.70
N LEU A 141 -13.55 -3.13 17.42
CA LEU A 141 -12.29 -3.84 17.16
C LEU A 141 -12.42 -5.37 17.27
N GLN A 142 -13.44 -5.88 17.97
CA GLN A 142 -13.76 -7.31 18.10
C GLN A 142 -14.77 -7.82 17.06
N GLY A 143 -15.18 -6.96 16.10
CA GLY A 143 -16.04 -7.34 15.00
C GLY A 143 -17.56 -7.26 15.28
N GLN A 144 -17.99 -6.50 16.30
CA GLN A 144 -19.41 -6.27 16.55
C GLN A 144 -19.90 -5.07 15.75
N TYR A 145 -20.96 -5.23 14.98
CA TYR A 145 -21.57 -4.17 14.18
C TYR A 145 -22.05 -3.00 15.05
N GLN A 146 -21.82 -1.80 14.57
CA GLN A 146 -22.22 -0.56 15.24
C GLN A 146 -23.11 0.32 14.38
N SER A 147 -22.71 0.59 13.14
CA SER A 147 -23.45 1.48 12.23
C SER A 147 -23.01 1.28 10.78
N SER A 148 -23.75 1.89 9.86
CA SER A 148 -23.36 2.01 8.46
C SER A 148 -23.69 3.39 7.91
N ILE A 149 -22.93 3.82 6.90
CA ILE A 149 -23.20 5.01 6.10
C ILE A 149 -23.28 4.60 4.63
N TYR A 150 -24.07 5.33 3.86
CA TYR A 150 -24.21 5.15 2.42
C TYR A 150 -23.55 6.31 1.70
N LEU A 151 -22.66 6.00 0.77
CA LEU A 151 -21.99 7.01 -0.04
C LEU A 151 -22.93 7.50 -1.15
N PRO A 152 -22.93 8.80 -1.47
CA PRO A 152 -23.73 9.34 -2.55
C PRO A 152 -23.35 8.71 -3.91
N HIS A 153 -24.38 8.55 -4.76
CA HIS A 153 -24.23 8.10 -6.16
C HIS A 153 -23.50 6.77 -6.36
N PRO A 154 -24.08 5.62 -5.96
CA PRO A 154 -23.63 4.32 -6.39
C PRO A 154 -24.01 4.06 -7.87
N PRO A 155 -23.37 3.12 -8.58
CA PRO A 155 -22.22 2.33 -8.12
C PRO A 155 -20.94 2.83 -8.77
N MET A 156 -20.01 3.32 -7.96
CA MET A 156 -18.72 3.78 -8.50
C MET A 156 -17.59 2.77 -8.37
N ALA A 157 -17.87 1.58 -7.83
CA ALA A 157 -16.85 0.57 -7.54
C ALA A 157 -15.68 1.18 -6.75
N TYR A 158 -15.96 1.52 -5.48
CA TYR A 158 -14.93 1.99 -4.56
C TYR A 158 -14.01 0.82 -4.19
N HIS A 159 -12.69 1.01 -4.33
CA HIS A 159 -11.72 -0.05 -4.09
C HIS A 159 -10.96 0.11 -2.79
N TYR A 160 -10.71 1.35 -2.34
CA TYR A 160 -9.97 1.60 -1.10
C TYR A 160 -10.53 2.80 -0.37
N LEU A 161 -10.42 2.75 0.96
CA LEU A 161 -10.74 3.88 1.82
C LEU A 161 -9.59 4.19 2.77
N HIS A 162 -9.48 5.46 3.13
CA HIS A 162 -8.56 5.92 4.16
C HIS A 162 -9.23 7.02 4.99
N ILE A 163 -9.09 6.94 6.32
CA ILE A 163 -9.65 7.93 7.24
C ILE A 163 -8.69 9.09 7.38
N LEU A 164 -9.07 10.26 6.89
CA LEU A 164 -8.24 11.47 6.95
C LEU A 164 -8.29 12.12 8.33
N ASN A 165 -9.49 12.21 8.90
CA ASN A 165 -9.78 12.75 10.22
C ASN A 165 -11.14 12.22 10.71
N GLN A 166 -11.69 12.78 11.82
CA GLN A 166 -12.99 12.33 12.37
C GLN A 166 -14.15 12.46 11.38
N ASP A 167 -14.10 13.47 10.50
CA ASP A 167 -15.17 13.74 9.53
C ASP A 167 -14.88 13.14 8.14
N SER A 168 -13.65 13.22 7.67
CA SER A 168 -13.33 13.06 6.25
C SER A 168 -12.73 11.70 5.92
N ILE A 169 -13.25 11.09 4.85
CA ILE A 169 -12.79 9.81 4.28
C ILE A 169 -12.28 10.06 2.86
N LEU A 170 -11.06 9.62 2.58
CA LEU A 170 -10.52 9.53 1.23
C LEU A 170 -10.94 8.19 0.62
N LEU A 171 -11.54 8.23 -0.55
CA LEU A 171 -11.94 7.07 -1.33
C LEU A 171 -11.17 7.02 -2.65
N TYR A 172 -10.73 5.83 -3.00
CA TYR A 172 -10.08 5.54 -4.28
C TYR A 172 -11.02 4.73 -5.16
N THR A 173 -11.15 5.14 -6.41
CA THR A 173 -11.92 4.43 -7.43
C THR A 173 -11.10 4.29 -8.71
N ASN A 174 -11.24 3.17 -9.42
CA ASN A 174 -10.75 3.12 -10.78
C ASN A 174 -11.67 3.95 -11.68
N PRO A 175 -11.12 4.73 -12.63
CA PRO A 175 -11.91 5.43 -13.61
C PRO A 175 -12.77 4.45 -14.44
N THR A 176 -14.01 4.84 -14.71
CA THR A 176 -14.95 4.10 -15.55
C THR A 176 -15.57 5.06 -16.57
N LYS A 177 -16.38 4.57 -17.47
CA LYS A 177 -17.15 5.44 -18.38
C LYS A 177 -18.13 6.41 -17.67
N TYR A 178 -18.43 6.14 -16.39
CA TYR A 178 -19.32 6.97 -15.55
C TYR A 178 -18.57 7.80 -14.51
N ASN A 179 -17.26 7.56 -14.35
CA ASN A 179 -16.44 8.21 -13.35
C ASN A 179 -15.01 8.36 -13.86
N ASP A 180 -14.59 9.60 -14.06
CA ASP A 180 -13.23 9.95 -14.52
C ASP A 180 -12.29 10.42 -13.37
N TYR A 181 -12.79 10.52 -12.13
CA TYR A 181 -11.96 10.90 -10.98
C TYR A 181 -11.52 9.67 -10.18
N THR A 182 -10.24 9.63 -9.85
CA THR A 182 -9.64 8.55 -9.07
C THR A 182 -9.89 8.70 -7.58
N PHE A 183 -9.88 9.91 -7.09
CA PHE A 183 -10.05 10.19 -5.67
C PHE A 183 -11.28 11.05 -5.40
N ARG A 184 -11.91 10.75 -4.25
CA ARG A 184 -12.99 11.55 -3.65
C ARG A 184 -12.76 11.68 -2.16
N ILE A 185 -13.14 12.84 -1.63
CA ILE A 185 -13.22 13.04 -0.18
C ILE A 185 -14.70 13.16 0.21
N PHE A 186 -15.13 12.27 1.08
CA PHE A 186 -16.46 12.26 1.65
C PHE A 186 -16.43 12.88 3.05
N SER A 187 -17.33 13.81 3.34
CA SER A 187 -17.58 14.36 4.67
C SER A 187 -18.74 13.63 5.32
N ARG A 188 -18.51 13.06 6.50
CA ARG A 188 -19.55 12.40 7.29
C ARG A 188 -20.57 13.40 7.82
N GLN A 189 -20.10 14.61 8.18
CA GLN A 189 -20.96 15.66 8.73
C GLN A 189 -21.87 16.26 7.67
N GLN A 190 -21.38 16.45 6.44
CA GLN A 190 -22.15 17.00 5.34
C GLN A 190 -22.90 15.94 4.54
N ASP A 191 -22.62 14.66 4.79
CA ASP A 191 -23.17 13.50 4.07
C ASP A 191 -23.03 13.61 2.54
N THR A 192 -21.89 14.13 2.08
CA THR A 192 -21.63 14.35 0.64
C THR A 192 -20.16 14.33 0.32
N PHE A 193 -19.85 14.23 -0.98
CA PHE A 193 -18.50 14.45 -1.48
C PHE A 193 -18.16 15.93 -1.49
N VAL A 194 -17.10 16.29 -0.75
CA VAL A 194 -16.62 17.68 -0.65
C VAL A 194 -15.48 17.96 -1.63
N SER A 195 -14.85 16.93 -2.16
CA SER A 195 -13.79 17.06 -3.16
C SER A 195 -13.70 15.84 -4.07
N GLN A 196 -13.21 16.07 -5.29
CA GLN A 196 -12.82 15.02 -6.23
C GLN A 196 -11.62 15.51 -7.07
N PHE A 197 -10.62 14.65 -7.25
CA PHE A 197 -9.39 15.03 -7.93
C PHE A 197 -8.73 13.85 -8.67
N MET A 198 -7.63 14.09 -9.38
CA MET A 198 -6.96 13.16 -10.28
C MET A 198 -7.90 12.64 -11.37
N LYS A 199 -8.23 13.53 -12.31
CA LYS A 199 -9.00 13.14 -13.49
C LYS A 199 -8.15 12.31 -14.44
N GLN A 200 -8.56 11.08 -14.71
CA GLN A 200 -7.89 10.19 -15.64
C GLN A 200 -8.67 10.06 -16.95
N LYS A 201 -7.96 10.22 -18.06
CA LYS A 201 -8.52 10.02 -19.40
C LYS A 201 -8.49 8.57 -19.87
N LYS A 202 -7.69 7.72 -19.24
CA LYS A 202 -7.51 6.32 -19.60
C LYS A 202 -7.69 5.45 -18.37
N ILE A 203 -8.42 4.37 -18.54
CA ILE A 203 -8.57 3.36 -17.52
C ILE A 203 -7.33 2.50 -17.56
N ILE A 204 -6.59 2.49 -16.46
CA ILE A 204 -5.44 1.62 -16.28
C ILE A 204 -5.92 0.43 -15.48
N ASN A 205 -6.18 -0.67 -16.18
CA ASN A 205 -6.45 -1.94 -15.51
C ASN A 205 -5.16 -2.52 -14.98
N GLY A 206 -4.99 -2.42 -13.70
CA GLY A 206 -3.91 -3.04 -12.97
C GLY A 206 -4.25 -2.91 -11.50
N GLU A 207 -4.46 -4.02 -10.84
CA GLU A 207 -4.65 -3.99 -9.40
C GLU A 207 -3.33 -3.67 -8.72
N CYS A 208 -3.26 -2.50 -8.13
CA CYS A 208 -2.33 -2.24 -7.06
C CYS A 208 -3.01 -2.70 -5.77
N ARG A 209 -2.49 -3.73 -5.12
CA ARG A 209 -3.12 -4.29 -3.91
C ARG A 209 -3.26 -3.28 -2.77
N GLN A 210 -2.36 -2.31 -2.68
CA GLN A 210 -2.37 -1.25 -1.68
C GLN A 210 -1.88 0.05 -2.31
N PRO A 211 -2.72 0.73 -3.11
CA PRO A 211 -2.31 1.95 -3.81
C PRO A 211 -2.06 3.11 -2.84
N ILE A 212 -2.67 3.08 -1.66
CA ILE A 212 -2.57 4.12 -0.65
C ILE A 212 -1.68 3.63 0.48
N GLN A 213 -0.65 4.41 0.80
CA GLN A 213 0.28 4.18 1.89
C GLN A 213 0.32 5.40 2.80
N VAL A 214 0.43 5.17 4.09
CA VAL A 214 0.55 6.24 5.08
C VAL A 214 1.91 6.16 5.76
N TYR A 215 2.61 7.28 5.76
CA TYR A 215 3.85 7.41 6.49
C TYR A 215 3.88 8.76 7.21
N LYS A 216 3.98 8.72 8.52
CA LYS A 216 3.72 9.86 9.38
C LYS A 216 2.32 10.42 9.05
N ASP A 217 2.16 11.70 8.93
CA ASP A 217 0.86 12.31 8.61
C ASP A 217 0.66 12.53 7.09
N SER A 218 1.41 11.81 6.28
CA SER A 218 1.38 11.98 4.83
C SER A 218 0.87 10.73 4.14
N ILE A 219 0.02 10.93 3.14
CA ILE A 219 -0.57 9.89 2.31
C ILE A 219 0.20 9.83 0.99
N TYR A 220 0.62 8.63 0.63
CA TYR A 220 1.32 8.36 -0.62
C TYR A 220 0.46 7.49 -1.51
N PHE A 221 0.56 7.73 -2.80
CA PHE A 221 -0.18 7.02 -3.83
C PHE A 221 0.76 6.41 -4.85
N THR A 222 0.48 5.17 -5.21
CA THR A 222 1.16 4.44 -6.28
C THR A 222 0.12 3.85 -7.22
N GLN A 223 0.29 4.08 -8.51
CA GLN A 223 -0.56 3.48 -9.54
C GLN A 223 0.09 2.19 -10.07
N ALA A 224 -0.72 1.21 -10.43
CA ALA A 224 -0.23 0.01 -11.10
C ALA A 224 0.59 0.37 -12.35
N PHE A 225 1.66 -0.35 -12.60
CA PHE A 225 2.64 -0.13 -13.67
C PHE A 225 3.39 1.21 -13.62
N SER A 226 3.14 2.05 -12.61
CA SER A 226 3.88 3.29 -12.42
C SER A 226 5.11 3.06 -11.53
N ASN A 227 6.19 3.70 -11.90
CA ASN A 227 7.38 3.82 -11.07
C ASN A 227 7.43 5.14 -10.28
N GLU A 228 6.42 5.99 -10.45
CA GLU A 228 6.27 7.26 -9.75
C GLU A 228 5.44 7.11 -8.50
N ILE A 229 5.89 7.67 -7.42
CA ILE A 229 5.18 7.74 -6.14
C ILE A 229 4.79 9.20 -5.89
N TYR A 230 3.51 9.39 -5.61
CA TYR A 230 2.94 10.70 -5.35
C TYR A 230 2.59 10.85 -3.88
N LYS A 231 2.70 12.05 -3.36
CA LYS A 231 2.12 12.47 -2.08
C LYS A 231 0.79 13.17 -2.35
N ILE A 232 -0.26 12.77 -1.65
CA ILE A 232 -1.55 13.47 -1.67
C ILE A 232 -1.49 14.64 -0.70
N SER A 233 -1.76 15.84 -1.18
CA SER A 233 -1.78 17.06 -0.40
C SER A 233 -2.84 18.02 -0.93
N ASN A 234 -3.80 18.40 -0.08
CA ASN A 234 -4.86 19.36 -0.43
C ASN A 234 -5.49 19.08 -1.80
N ASP A 235 -6.01 17.89 -2.01
CA ASP A 235 -6.69 17.48 -3.25
C ASP A 235 -5.81 17.48 -4.51
N THR A 236 -4.50 17.44 -4.32
CA THR A 236 -3.52 17.38 -5.41
C THR A 236 -2.52 16.25 -5.21
N LEU A 237 -1.96 15.79 -6.32
CA LEU A 237 -0.85 14.84 -6.32
C LEU A 237 0.45 15.60 -6.53
N LEU A 238 1.32 15.55 -5.53
CA LEU A 238 2.67 16.09 -5.62
C LEU A 238 3.64 14.93 -5.85
N PRO A 239 4.52 14.98 -6.85
CA PRO A 239 5.55 13.98 -7.03
C PRO A 239 6.42 13.89 -5.77
N ALA A 240 6.59 12.68 -5.22
CA ALA A 240 7.39 12.44 -4.03
C ALA A 240 8.77 11.87 -4.38
N TYR A 241 8.80 10.75 -5.08
CA TYR A 241 10.01 10.13 -5.61
C TYR A 241 9.65 9.18 -6.76
N GLN A 242 10.67 8.73 -7.47
CA GLN A 242 10.52 7.85 -8.63
C GLN A 242 11.54 6.73 -8.57
N TRP A 243 11.11 5.50 -8.82
CA TRP A 243 12.00 4.39 -9.09
C TRP A 243 12.46 4.43 -10.54
N ASP A 244 13.76 4.39 -10.79
CA ASP A 244 14.34 4.22 -12.11
C ASP A 244 14.91 2.81 -12.22
N PHE A 245 14.25 1.98 -13.00
CA PHE A 245 14.64 0.59 -13.26
C PHE A 245 15.49 0.44 -14.54
N GLY A 246 16.08 1.54 -15.02
CA GLY A 246 16.92 1.57 -16.22
C GLY A 246 16.15 1.06 -17.45
N LYS A 247 16.68 0.03 -18.12
CA LYS A 247 16.05 -0.57 -19.31
C LYS A 247 14.65 -1.16 -19.07
N TYR A 248 14.27 -1.37 -17.81
CA TYR A 248 12.96 -1.87 -17.42
C TYR A 248 11.98 -0.75 -17.00
N THR A 249 12.45 0.49 -16.94
CA THR A 249 11.56 1.63 -16.70
C THR A 249 10.59 1.78 -17.86
N TYR A 250 9.30 1.77 -17.56
CA TYR A 250 8.26 1.82 -18.57
C TYR A 250 7.46 3.12 -18.51
N ASN A 251 7.15 3.69 -19.69
CA ASN A 251 6.34 4.88 -19.77
C ASN A 251 4.87 4.50 -20.04
N LEU A 252 4.01 4.70 -19.05
CA LEU A 252 2.58 4.39 -19.13
C LEU A 252 1.88 5.09 -20.30
N SER A 253 2.33 6.29 -20.72
CA SER A 253 1.73 7.00 -21.85
C SER A 253 1.89 6.26 -23.19
N LYS A 254 2.89 5.38 -23.29
CA LYS A 254 3.17 4.55 -24.48
C LYS A 254 2.51 3.19 -24.42
N MET A 255 1.89 2.83 -23.30
CA MET A 255 1.24 1.55 -23.11
C MET A 255 -0.11 1.52 -23.81
N LYS A 256 -0.35 0.50 -24.60
CA LYS A 256 -1.68 0.22 -25.16
C LYS A 256 -2.42 -0.63 -24.14
N PHE A 257 -3.42 -0.07 -23.52
CA PHE A 257 -4.31 -0.80 -22.63
C PHE A 257 -5.42 -1.48 -23.45
N PRO A 258 -5.87 -2.68 -23.06
CA PRO A 258 -6.94 -3.37 -23.73
C PRO A 258 -8.27 -2.62 -23.58
N ASP A 259 -9.19 -2.88 -24.50
CA ASP A 259 -10.57 -2.48 -24.31
C ASP A 259 -11.17 -3.24 -23.12
N LEU A 260 -11.71 -2.50 -22.16
CA LEU A 260 -12.31 -3.07 -20.94
C LEU A 260 -13.60 -3.86 -21.21
N THR A 261 -14.21 -3.64 -22.37
CA THR A 261 -15.39 -4.40 -22.80
C THR A 261 -15.05 -5.71 -23.49
N ASN A 262 -13.75 -5.95 -23.79
CA ASN A 262 -13.26 -7.14 -24.44
C ASN A 262 -12.45 -8.04 -23.48
N PRO A 263 -13.05 -9.09 -22.91
CA PRO A 263 -12.36 -9.98 -21.97
C PRO A 263 -11.13 -10.69 -22.55
N GLU A 264 -11.13 -11.01 -23.84
CA GLU A 264 -10.02 -11.70 -24.49
C GLU A 264 -8.79 -10.79 -24.59
N GLU A 265 -8.99 -9.52 -24.95
CA GLU A 265 -7.92 -8.53 -24.98
C GLU A 265 -7.35 -8.29 -23.57
N GLN A 266 -8.22 -8.26 -22.57
CA GLN A 266 -7.77 -8.12 -21.17
C GLN A 266 -6.92 -9.31 -20.73
N ILE A 267 -7.37 -10.54 -20.96
CA ILE A 267 -6.62 -11.75 -20.62
C ILE A 267 -5.28 -11.79 -21.36
N LYS A 268 -5.26 -11.42 -22.64
CA LYS A 268 -4.04 -11.36 -23.45
C LYS A 268 -3.07 -10.32 -22.88
N PHE A 269 -3.56 -9.13 -22.57
CA PHE A 269 -2.77 -8.04 -21.97
C PHE A 269 -2.16 -8.48 -20.65
N TYR A 270 -2.94 -9.04 -19.74
CA TYR A 270 -2.43 -9.52 -18.46
C TYR A 270 -1.36 -10.59 -18.64
N LYS A 271 -1.56 -11.55 -19.52
CA LYS A 271 -0.56 -12.58 -19.82
C LYS A 271 0.73 -11.97 -20.37
N GLU A 272 0.62 -11.07 -21.33
CA GLU A 272 1.78 -10.41 -21.94
C GLU A 272 2.55 -9.52 -20.96
N VAL A 273 1.86 -8.80 -20.09
CA VAL A 273 2.47 -7.88 -19.13
C VAL A 273 2.95 -8.60 -17.88
N MET A 274 2.11 -9.42 -17.26
CA MET A 274 2.47 -10.09 -16.00
C MET A 274 3.55 -11.16 -16.18
N TYR A 275 3.53 -11.87 -17.30
CA TYR A 275 4.56 -12.88 -17.60
C TYR A 275 5.71 -12.34 -18.45
N SER A 276 5.66 -11.06 -18.80
CA SER A 276 6.73 -10.39 -19.52
C SER A 276 7.97 -10.27 -18.65
N SER A 277 9.12 -10.61 -19.20
CA SER A 277 10.40 -10.30 -18.56
C SER A 277 10.83 -8.84 -18.76
N LYS A 278 10.01 -8.00 -19.38
CA LYS A 278 10.36 -6.63 -19.81
C LYS A 278 9.77 -5.54 -18.95
N ILE A 279 8.63 -5.79 -18.30
CA ILE A 279 7.89 -4.78 -17.55
C ILE A 279 7.79 -5.23 -16.09
N PRO A 280 8.40 -4.51 -15.16
CA PRO A 280 8.16 -4.76 -13.75
C PRO A 280 6.74 -4.35 -13.39
N TYR A 281 5.98 -5.30 -12.88
CA TYR A 281 4.64 -5.04 -12.39
C TYR A 281 4.68 -4.80 -10.89
N THR A 282 4.31 -3.61 -10.49
CA THR A 282 4.19 -3.30 -9.06
C THR A 282 2.96 -4.01 -8.52
N LEU A 283 3.16 -5.10 -7.79
CA LEU A 283 2.09 -5.83 -7.10
C LEU A 283 1.40 -5.00 -6.00
N GLY A 284 1.80 -3.74 -5.88
CA GLY A 284 1.14 -2.79 -5.04
C GLY A 284 1.68 -2.71 -3.63
N PHE A 285 2.89 -3.12 -3.41
CA PHE A 285 3.53 -2.83 -2.14
C PHE A 285 4.68 -1.85 -2.33
N ASN A 286 4.35 -0.56 -2.26
CA ASN A 286 5.32 0.51 -2.04
C ASN A 286 5.05 1.06 -0.66
N SER A 287 6.03 1.02 0.22
CA SER A 287 5.90 1.52 1.58
C SER A 287 7.18 2.19 2.05
N GLN A 288 7.11 2.88 3.15
CA GLN A 288 8.28 3.51 3.74
C GLN A 288 8.18 3.60 5.26
N ASN A 289 9.36 3.64 5.89
CA ASN A 289 9.52 4.02 7.27
C ASN A 289 10.59 5.12 7.40
N ASP A 290 11.03 5.43 8.61
CA ASP A 290 12.04 6.49 8.83
C ASP A 290 13.36 6.21 8.10
N ARG A 291 13.74 4.95 7.97
CA ARG A 291 15.00 4.53 7.38
C ARG A 291 14.89 4.06 5.94
N TYR A 292 13.83 3.33 5.59
CA TYR A 292 13.75 2.63 4.31
C TYR A 292 12.61 3.11 3.42
N LEU A 293 12.85 3.13 2.10
CA LEU A 293 11.83 2.97 1.09
C LEU A 293 11.81 1.50 0.67
N PHE A 294 10.64 0.92 0.60
CA PHE A 294 10.44 -0.47 0.21
C PHE A 294 9.49 -0.57 -0.98
N CYS A 295 9.86 -1.38 -1.96
CA CYS A 295 9.02 -1.70 -3.11
C CYS A 295 9.07 -3.20 -3.36
N SER A 296 7.91 -3.81 -3.60
CA SER A 296 7.81 -5.19 -4.06
C SER A 296 7.18 -5.22 -5.43
N LEU A 297 7.82 -5.88 -6.38
CA LEU A 297 7.35 -5.98 -7.76
C LEU A 297 7.48 -7.41 -8.29
N PHE A 298 6.62 -7.74 -9.26
CA PHE A 298 6.65 -9.01 -9.97
C PHE A 298 7.37 -8.84 -11.31
N MET A 299 8.36 -9.66 -11.56
CA MET A 299 9.09 -9.66 -12.82
C MET A 299 9.76 -11.02 -13.05
N LYS A 300 9.75 -11.52 -14.28
CA LYS A 300 10.38 -12.81 -14.65
C LYS A 300 9.91 -13.97 -13.78
N ASN A 301 8.60 -14.03 -13.49
CA ASN A 301 7.97 -15.02 -12.61
C ASN A 301 8.53 -15.04 -11.17
N LYS A 302 9.05 -13.91 -10.72
CA LYS A 302 9.57 -13.77 -9.35
C LYS A 302 9.06 -12.50 -8.71
N ILE A 303 8.88 -12.53 -7.42
CA ILE A 303 8.75 -11.33 -6.61
C ILE A 303 10.16 -10.83 -6.30
N LEU A 304 10.41 -9.57 -6.65
CA LEU A 304 11.61 -8.84 -6.31
C LEU A 304 11.28 -7.82 -5.23
N ASN A 305 11.98 -7.89 -4.13
CA ASN A 305 11.91 -6.94 -3.04
C ASN A 305 13.08 -5.96 -3.15
N ILE A 306 12.76 -4.68 -3.07
CA ILE A 306 13.73 -3.59 -3.17
C ILE A 306 13.69 -2.82 -1.86
N LEU A 307 14.84 -2.71 -1.21
CA LEU A 307 15.05 -1.81 -0.08
C LEU A 307 16.06 -0.72 -0.46
N TYR A 308 15.68 0.51 -0.20
CA TYR A 308 16.55 1.66 -0.30
C TYR A 308 16.71 2.32 1.07
N ASP A 309 17.91 2.28 1.62
CA ASP A 309 18.26 2.95 2.88
C ASP A 309 18.41 4.45 2.63
N LYS A 310 17.51 5.26 3.20
CA LYS A 310 17.46 6.71 3.03
C LYS A 310 18.72 7.42 3.57
N THR A 311 19.36 6.81 4.57
CA THR A 311 20.55 7.38 5.23
C THR A 311 21.82 7.03 4.47
N THR A 312 22.06 5.75 4.25
CA THR A 312 23.29 5.27 3.62
C THR A 312 23.24 5.25 2.10
N LYS A 313 22.05 5.47 1.50
CA LYS A 313 21.78 5.35 0.06
C LYS A 313 22.02 3.94 -0.50
N ARG A 314 22.20 2.96 0.37
CA ARG A 314 22.40 1.56 -0.01
C ARG A 314 21.09 1.02 -0.61
N LYS A 315 21.25 0.25 -1.68
CA LYS A 315 20.17 -0.40 -2.42
C LYS A 315 20.36 -1.90 -2.31
N VAL A 316 19.27 -2.61 -2.06
CA VAL A 316 19.25 -4.07 -1.98
C VAL A 316 18.09 -4.57 -2.81
N VAL A 317 18.35 -5.51 -3.70
CA VAL A 317 17.32 -6.19 -4.51
C VAL A 317 17.46 -7.68 -4.26
N PHE A 318 16.37 -8.33 -3.86
CA PHE A 318 16.36 -9.75 -3.55
C PHE A 318 15.00 -10.40 -3.82
N SER A 319 14.98 -11.68 -4.14
CA SER A 319 13.75 -12.49 -4.22
C SER A 319 13.62 -13.39 -3.00
N LYS A 320 14.71 -14.03 -2.59
CA LYS A 320 14.81 -14.85 -1.40
C LYS A 320 16.01 -14.43 -0.57
N SER A 321 15.96 -14.69 0.72
CA SER A 321 17.11 -14.52 1.61
C SER A 321 18.14 -15.63 1.40
N LYS A 322 19.31 -15.52 2.05
CA LYS A 322 20.31 -16.61 2.11
C LYS A 322 19.81 -17.81 2.89
N GLU A 323 18.88 -17.57 3.79
CA GLU A 323 18.16 -18.57 4.58
C GLU A 323 17.03 -19.21 3.80
N ASP A 324 16.93 -18.98 2.48
CA ASP A 324 15.92 -19.46 1.53
C ASP A 324 14.48 -19.05 1.88
N ILE A 325 14.31 -17.93 2.58
CA ILE A 325 13.00 -17.41 2.95
C ILE A 325 12.58 -16.37 1.92
N GLY A 326 11.42 -16.60 1.29
CA GLY A 326 10.73 -15.60 0.47
C GLY A 326 10.07 -14.55 1.35
N LEU A 327 10.00 -13.32 0.88
CA LEU A 327 9.28 -12.25 1.53
C LEU A 327 8.15 -11.77 0.62
N TYR A 328 6.91 -12.05 1.01
CA TYR A 328 5.69 -11.54 0.39
C TYR A 328 5.06 -10.52 1.34
N PRO A 329 5.40 -9.23 1.19
CA PRO A 329 4.98 -8.19 2.12
C PRO A 329 3.49 -7.90 1.98
N LEU A 330 2.81 -7.77 3.11
CA LEU A 330 1.39 -7.46 3.21
C LEU A 330 1.12 -6.20 4.03
N TYR A 331 2.06 -5.84 4.92
CA TYR A 331 1.97 -4.67 5.78
C TYR A 331 3.38 -4.19 6.14
N MET A 332 3.56 -2.89 6.32
CA MET A 332 4.79 -2.31 6.84
C MET A 332 4.48 -1.07 7.68
N ASP A 333 5.15 -0.97 8.80
CA ASP A 333 5.19 0.23 9.63
C ASP A 333 6.64 0.66 9.90
N ASN A 334 6.84 1.54 10.88
CA ASN A 334 8.17 2.04 11.22
C ASN A 334 9.11 0.95 11.75
N ASN A 335 8.55 -0.08 12.37
CA ASN A 335 9.32 -1.06 13.11
C ASN A 335 9.45 -2.40 12.38
N LYS A 336 8.50 -2.74 11.49
CA LYS A 336 8.41 -4.09 10.92
C LYS A 336 7.77 -4.15 9.55
N ILE A 337 8.02 -5.28 8.88
CA ILE A 337 7.21 -5.79 7.76
C ILE A 337 6.47 -7.03 8.26
N ILE A 338 5.19 -7.16 7.91
CA ILE A 338 4.44 -8.41 8.03
C ILE A 338 4.25 -8.98 6.64
N GLY A 339 4.57 -10.23 6.48
CA GLY A 339 4.40 -10.96 5.23
C GLY A 339 4.02 -12.40 5.47
N ILE A 340 3.87 -13.13 4.38
CA ILE A 340 3.74 -14.58 4.34
C ILE A 340 4.91 -15.15 3.55
N THR A 341 5.12 -16.44 3.66
CA THR A 341 6.02 -17.18 2.76
C THR A 341 5.25 -17.69 1.54
N ASP A 342 5.97 -18.07 0.49
CA ASP A 342 5.42 -18.74 -0.70
C ASP A 342 5.13 -20.24 -0.43
N GLU A 343 5.58 -20.76 0.69
CA GLU A 343 5.41 -22.15 1.08
C GLU A 343 4.40 -22.21 2.24
N THR A 344 3.47 -23.12 2.14
CA THR A 344 2.49 -23.43 3.21
C THR A 344 3.20 -23.91 4.47
N LEU A 345 4.36 -24.51 4.29
CA LEU A 345 5.22 -24.99 5.38
C LEU A 345 6.56 -24.25 5.29
N VAL A 346 6.85 -23.43 6.26
CA VAL A 346 8.20 -22.87 6.42
C VAL A 346 9.10 -24.04 6.83
N PRO A 347 10.18 -24.37 6.10
CA PRO A 347 11.13 -25.36 6.57
C PRO A 347 11.73 -24.89 7.89
N LEU A 348 11.30 -25.51 8.99
CA LEU A 348 11.66 -25.04 10.34
C LEU A 348 13.12 -25.37 10.71
N GLU A 349 13.65 -26.49 10.22
CA GLU A 349 15.00 -26.92 10.54
C GLU A 349 16.08 -25.88 10.24
N PRO A 350 16.09 -25.20 9.08
CA PRO A 350 17.03 -24.11 8.84
C PRO A 350 16.79 -22.90 9.75
N LEU A 351 15.52 -22.66 10.16
CA LEU A 351 15.15 -21.50 10.96
C LEU A 351 15.50 -21.66 12.43
N GLU A 352 15.36 -22.87 12.98
CA GLU A 352 15.68 -23.17 14.37
C GLU A 352 17.15 -22.90 14.73
N ASN A 353 18.02 -23.06 13.76
CA ASN A 353 19.47 -22.84 13.90
C ASN A 353 19.89 -21.40 13.55
N THR A 354 18.95 -20.55 13.13
CA THR A 354 19.24 -19.17 12.76
C THR A 354 19.06 -18.26 13.98
N GLN A 355 20.11 -17.54 14.35
CA GLN A 355 20.03 -16.54 15.43
C GLN A 355 18.96 -15.48 15.11
N ASN A 356 18.25 -15.04 16.15
CA ASN A 356 17.24 -13.97 16.09
C ASN A 356 15.90 -14.38 15.42
N ILE A 357 15.57 -15.64 15.42
CA ILE A 357 14.24 -16.12 15.05
C ILE A 357 13.48 -16.57 16.31
N GLU A 358 12.31 -15.99 16.50
CA GLU A 358 11.36 -16.40 17.54
C GLU A 358 10.15 -17.04 16.87
N ILE A 359 9.83 -18.27 17.31
CA ILE A 359 8.66 -19.00 16.83
C ILE A 359 7.61 -18.97 17.94
N ILE A 360 6.50 -18.28 17.66
CA ILE A 360 5.37 -18.19 18.58
C ILE A 360 4.55 -19.48 18.44
N LYS A 361 4.25 -20.13 19.58
CA LYS A 361 3.52 -21.42 19.62
C LYS A 361 4.18 -22.48 18.71
N LYS A 362 5.44 -22.75 18.95
CA LYS A 362 6.25 -23.70 18.18
C LYS A 362 5.58 -25.07 18.02
N GLU A 363 4.85 -25.53 19.04
CA GLU A 363 4.11 -26.79 19.06
C GLU A 363 3.04 -26.88 17.95
N ILE A 364 2.44 -25.74 17.57
CA ILE A 364 1.42 -25.72 16.51
C ILE A 364 2.07 -25.95 15.14
N ILE A 365 3.25 -25.43 14.91
CA ILE A 365 3.91 -25.50 13.60
C ILE A 365 4.16 -26.97 13.19
N TYR A 366 4.50 -27.83 14.12
CA TYR A 366 4.69 -29.27 13.85
C TYR A 366 3.39 -30.02 13.51
N THR A 367 2.22 -29.42 13.76
CA THR A 367 0.91 -30.01 13.45
C THR A 367 0.28 -29.39 12.18
N LEU A 368 0.95 -28.46 11.52
CA LEU A 368 0.44 -27.84 10.31
C LEU A 368 0.38 -28.84 9.16
N THR A 369 -0.64 -28.68 8.33
CA THR A 369 -0.89 -29.45 7.12
C THR A 369 -1.13 -28.51 5.96
N ASP A 370 -1.24 -29.03 4.74
CA ASP A 370 -1.60 -28.25 3.54
C ASP A 370 -2.96 -27.56 3.64
N TYR A 371 -3.78 -27.94 4.62
CA TYR A 371 -5.09 -27.33 4.90
C TYR A 371 -5.05 -26.30 6.03
N SER A 372 -3.89 -26.06 6.61
CA SER A 372 -3.73 -25.08 7.68
C SER A 372 -3.71 -23.65 7.12
N ASN A 373 -4.08 -22.71 7.99
CA ASN A 373 -3.97 -21.29 7.66
C ASN A 373 -2.50 -20.89 7.38
N PRO A 374 -2.28 -19.84 6.59
CA PRO A 374 -0.94 -19.33 6.35
C PRO A 374 -0.22 -18.93 7.64
N ILE A 375 1.10 -19.04 7.60
CA ILE A 375 1.97 -18.56 8.66
C ILE A 375 2.32 -17.09 8.36
N LEU A 376 2.07 -16.22 9.33
CA LEU A 376 2.55 -14.85 9.26
C LEU A 376 3.99 -14.77 9.76
N ILE A 377 4.76 -13.94 9.11
CA ILE A 377 6.13 -13.61 9.53
C ILE A 377 6.23 -12.12 9.74
N LYS A 378 6.63 -11.72 10.96
CA LYS A 378 7.00 -10.35 11.27
C LYS A 378 8.51 -10.19 11.19
N TYR A 379 8.97 -9.34 10.32
CA TYR A 379 10.38 -8.99 10.15
C TYR A 379 10.60 -7.65 10.85
N ILE A 380 11.26 -7.67 12.00
CA ILE A 380 11.51 -6.47 12.83
C ILE A 380 12.79 -5.80 12.34
N PHE A 381 12.73 -4.54 11.96
CA PHE A 381 13.90 -3.76 11.51
C PHE A 381 14.94 -3.57 12.62
N LYS A 382 16.20 -3.34 12.20
CA LYS A 382 17.29 -2.93 13.08
C LYS A 382 17.18 -1.46 13.46
#